data_4fc3611ef460e5e01ce829890a2deaac
#
_entry.id   4fc3611ef460e5e01ce829890a2deaac
#
_cell.length_a   1.000
_cell.length_b   1.000
_cell.length_c   1.000
_cell.angle_alpha   90.00
_cell.angle_beta   90.00
_cell.angle_gamma   90.00
#
_symmetry.space_group_name_H-M   'P 1'
#
loop_
_entity.id
_entity.type
_entity.pdbx_description
1 polymer ?
#
loop_
_entity_poly.entity_id
_entity_poly.type
_entity_poly.pdbx_seq_one_letter_code
_entity_poly.pdbx_strand_id
1 'polypeptide(L)'
;DLGPPHFDEADKAFAQDIRKTLSPQEIAAVWRSIGLPETDAALADFTVPLDAPRNPAIGSTDVGDVSWAVPTVQAHAPTVAIGTPFHTWQIVAQGKQPAAHKAMVQVAKAMAAAGAR
;
A
#
# COMPACT_ATOMS: atom_id res chain seq x y z
N ASP A 1 -17.90 -2.90 5.42
CA ASP A 1 -16.56 -2.27 5.42
C ASP A 1 -15.58 -3.20 6.13
N LEU A 2 -14.49 -3.57 5.45
CA LEU A 2 -13.48 -4.48 6.00
C LEU A 2 -12.37 -3.74 6.77
N GLY A 3 -12.31 -2.43 6.63
CA GLY A 3 -11.26 -1.60 7.23
C GLY A 3 -9.84 -1.88 6.70
N PRO A 4 -8.84 -1.18 7.24
CA PRO A 4 -7.43 -1.39 6.89
C PRO A 4 -6.89 -2.69 7.50
N PRO A 5 -5.70 -3.15 7.07
CA PRO A 5 -5.01 -4.25 7.75
C PRO A 5 -4.70 -3.91 9.20
N HIS A 6 -4.75 -4.90 10.07
CA HIS A 6 -4.40 -4.73 11.48
C HIS A 6 -2.94 -5.13 11.72
N PHE A 7 -2.09 -4.14 12.01
CA PHE A 7 -0.67 -4.33 12.30
C PHE A 7 -0.41 -4.30 13.81
N ASP A 8 0.39 -5.24 14.28
CA ASP A 8 0.86 -5.26 15.66
C ASP A 8 2.13 -4.41 15.87
N GLU A 9 2.59 -4.34 17.13
CA GLU A 9 3.75 -3.52 17.46
C GLU A 9 5.05 -4.03 16.81
N ALA A 10 5.18 -5.34 16.59
CA ALA A 10 6.35 -5.91 15.89
C ALA A 10 6.37 -5.51 14.42
N ASP A 11 5.21 -5.53 13.75
CA ASP A 11 5.06 -5.04 12.37
C ASP A 11 5.48 -3.58 12.25
N LYS A 12 4.97 -2.74 13.16
CA LYS A 12 5.26 -1.30 13.19
C LYS A 12 6.74 -1.02 13.49
N ALA A 13 7.33 -1.74 14.44
CA ALA A 13 8.74 -1.59 14.79
C ALA A 13 9.65 -1.93 13.60
N PHE A 14 9.39 -3.04 12.91
CA PHE A 14 10.14 -3.42 11.72
C PHE A 14 9.99 -2.37 10.60
N ALA A 15 8.79 -1.88 10.36
CA ALA A 15 8.54 -0.83 9.38
C ALA A 15 9.25 0.48 9.74
N GLN A 16 9.33 0.84 11.02
CA GLN A 16 10.12 2.00 11.48
C GLN A 16 11.61 1.81 11.21
N ASP A 17 12.15 0.61 11.38
CA ASP A 17 13.56 0.34 11.07
C ASP A 17 13.83 0.47 9.56
N ILE A 18 12.93 0.00 8.72
CA ILE A 18 13.02 0.22 7.27
C ILE A 18 12.97 1.73 6.96
N ARG A 19 12.06 2.49 7.57
CA ARG A 19 11.95 3.95 7.34
C ARG A 19 13.24 4.71 7.64
N LYS A 20 14.04 4.28 8.60
CA LYS A 20 15.37 4.87 8.87
C LYS A 20 16.33 4.80 7.70
N THR A 21 16.10 3.88 6.76
CA THR A 21 16.91 3.70 5.54
C THR A 21 16.38 4.49 4.34
N LEU A 22 15.24 5.16 4.49
CA LEU A 22 14.57 5.92 3.43
C LEU A 22 14.87 7.41 3.59
N SER A 23 14.89 8.13 2.45
CA SER A 23 15.01 9.59 2.48
C SER A 23 13.68 10.24 2.87
N PRO A 24 13.69 11.44 3.47
CA PRO A 24 12.46 12.20 3.73
C PRO A 24 11.65 12.48 2.46
N GLN A 25 12.33 12.65 1.32
CA GLN A 25 11.68 12.91 0.03
C GLN A 25 10.88 11.71 -0.47
N GLU A 26 11.38 10.48 -0.29
CA GLU A 26 10.68 9.24 -0.64
C GLU A 26 9.41 9.09 0.20
N ILE A 27 9.51 9.32 1.51
CA ILE A 27 8.36 9.26 2.43
C ILE A 27 7.31 10.31 2.05
N ALA A 28 7.72 11.57 1.90
CA ALA A 28 6.83 12.66 1.53
C ALA A 28 6.18 12.45 0.13
N ALA A 29 6.86 11.78 -0.80
CA ALA A 29 6.30 11.48 -2.12
C ALA A 29 5.09 10.55 -2.03
N VAL A 30 5.12 9.55 -1.15
CA VAL A 30 3.97 8.65 -0.94
C VAL A 30 2.78 9.40 -0.38
N TRP A 31 2.98 10.21 0.67
CA TRP A 31 1.89 11.02 1.25
C TRP A 31 1.24 11.95 0.23
N ARG A 32 2.06 12.62 -0.61
CA ARG A 32 1.53 13.43 -1.71
C ARG A 32 0.77 12.61 -2.74
N SER A 33 1.23 11.39 -3.05
CA SER A 33 0.57 10.54 -4.06
C SER A 33 -0.82 10.07 -3.63
N ILE A 34 -1.02 9.85 -2.33
CA ILE A 34 -2.32 9.44 -1.77
C ILE A 34 -3.18 10.63 -1.34
N GLY A 35 -2.66 11.86 -1.43
CA GLY A 35 -3.41 13.09 -1.12
C GLY A 35 -3.72 13.29 0.37
N LEU A 36 -2.90 12.74 1.24
CA LEU A 36 -3.07 12.88 2.70
C LEU A 36 -1.89 13.66 3.31
N PRO A 37 -2.13 14.34 4.46
CA PRO A 37 -1.06 14.95 5.23
C PRO A 37 -0.05 13.91 5.70
N GLU A 38 1.23 14.28 5.71
CA GLU A 38 2.29 13.43 6.24
C GLU A 38 2.14 13.23 7.74
N THR A 39 2.33 11.99 8.19
CA THR A 39 2.31 11.60 9.62
C THR A 39 3.51 10.70 9.93
N ASP A 40 3.69 10.37 11.21
CA ASP A 40 4.75 9.46 11.67
C ASP A 40 4.42 7.97 11.44
N ALA A 41 3.26 7.66 10.85
CA ALA A 41 2.87 6.28 10.60
C ALA A 41 3.89 5.56 9.71
N ALA A 42 4.38 4.42 10.18
CA ALA A 42 5.31 3.60 9.42
C ALA A 42 4.60 2.69 8.41
N LEU A 43 3.41 2.21 8.76
CA LEU A 43 2.52 1.39 7.92
C LEU A 43 1.18 2.10 7.78
N ALA A 44 0.51 1.90 6.67
CA ALA A 44 -0.81 2.47 6.44
C ALA A 44 -1.89 1.60 7.10
N ASP A 45 -2.16 1.86 8.38
CA ASP A 45 -3.26 1.27 9.15
C ASP A 45 -4.55 2.12 9.04
N PHE A 46 -4.72 2.79 7.92
CA PHE A 46 -5.86 3.64 7.58
C PHE A 46 -6.34 3.36 6.14
N THR A 47 -7.56 3.77 5.85
CA THR A 47 -8.12 3.74 4.50
C THR A 47 -8.03 5.11 3.86
N VAL A 48 -7.50 5.19 2.64
CA VAL A 48 -7.49 6.45 1.88
C VAL A 48 -8.90 6.75 1.40
N PRO A 49 -9.48 7.93 1.71
CA PRO A 49 -10.80 8.32 1.23
C PRO A 49 -10.89 8.27 -0.30
N LEU A 50 -12.07 7.93 -0.82
CA LEU A 50 -12.28 7.82 -2.27
C LEU A 50 -12.15 9.16 -3.00
N ASP A 51 -12.46 10.25 -2.31
CA ASP A 51 -12.39 11.63 -2.79
C ASP A 51 -11.04 12.31 -2.50
N ALA A 52 -10.09 11.62 -1.90
CA ALA A 52 -8.75 12.16 -1.68
C ALA A 52 -8.10 12.52 -3.03
N PRO A 53 -7.50 13.71 -3.16
CA PRO A 53 -6.80 14.10 -4.37
C PRO A 53 -5.59 13.17 -4.60
N ARG A 54 -5.63 12.36 -5.64
CA ARG A 54 -4.58 11.39 -5.95
C ARG A 54 -3.77 11.84 -7.13
N ASN A 55 -2.45 11.78 -6.98
CA ASN A 55 -1.55 11.86 -8.12
C ASN A 55 -1.33 10.43 -8.64
N PRO A 56 -1.69 10.13 -9.90
CA PRO A 56 -1.48 8.80 -10.46
C PRO A 56 0.00 8.43 -10.41
N ALA A 57 0.29 7.21 -9.98
CA ALA A 57 1.63 6.67 -10.07
C ALA A 57 2.02 6.51 -11.55
N ILE A 58 3.24 6.90 -11.89
CA ILE A 58 3.79 6.67 -13.22
C ILE A 58 4.35 5.24 -13.23
N GLY A 59 3.82 4.40 -14.09
CA GLY A 59 4.24 3.02 -14.23
C GLY A 59 3.55 2.34 -15.40
N SER A 60 3.97 1.13 -15.74
CA SER A 60 3.35 0.31 -16.77
C SER A 60 2.85 -0.99 -16.17
N THR A 61 1.74 -1.52 -16.73
CA THR A 61 1.12 -2.77 -16.31
C THR A 61 0.22 -3.29 -17.41
N ASP A 62 0.05 -4.60 -17.48
CA ASP A 62 -0.82 -5.27 -18.45
C ASP A 62 -2.32 -5.10 -18.12
N VAL A 63 -2.65 -4.52 -16.97
CA VAL A 63 -4.05 -4.26 -16.57
C VAL A 63 -4.75 -3.34 -17.56
N GLY A 64 -4.02 -2.47 -18.26
CA GLY A 64 -4.57 -1.65 -19.34
C GLY A 64 -5.24 -2.52 -20.41
N ASP A 65 -4.56 -3.53 -20.91
CA ASP A 65 -5.08 -4.43 -21.95
C ASP A 65 -6.30 -5.22 -21.46
N VAL A 66 -6.28 -5.67 -20.22
CA VAL A 66 -7.44 -6.35 -19.59
C VAL A 66 -8.65 -5.41 -19.50
N SER A 67 -8.44 -4.15 -19.13
CA SER A 67 -9.51 -3.16 -18.98
C SER A 67 -10.20 -2.78 -20.31
N TRP A 68 -9.53 -2.98 -21.43
CA TRP A 68 -10.13 -2.80 -22.76
C TRP A 68 -11.12 -3.91 -23.10
N ALA A 69 -10.92 -5.10 -22.54
CA ALA A 69 -11.75 -6.29 -22.85
C ALA A 69 -12.88 -6.49 -21.83
N VAL A 70 -12.66 -6.15 -20.57
CA VAL A 70 -13.63 -6.39 -19.47
C VAL A 70 -13.62 -5.23 -18.45
N PRO A 71 -14.76 -4.96 -17.78
CA PRO A 71 -14.80 -4.03 -16.66
C PRO A 71 -13.79 -4.45 -15.58
N THR A 72 -12.89 -3.54 -15.20
CA THR A 72 -11.77 -3.85 -14.32
C THR A 72 -11.72 -2.90 -13.15
N VAL A 73 -11.48 -3.44 -11.96
CA VAL A 73 -11.17 -2.68 -10.74
C VAL A 73 -9.86 -3.17 -10.16
N GLN A 74 -9.12 -2.26 -9.54
CA GLN A 74 -7.88 -2.59 -8.82
C GLN A 74 -8.04 -2.25 -7.34
N ALA A 75 -7.53 -3.13 -6.49
CA ALA A 75 -7.40 -2.88 -5.07
C ALA A 75 -5.93 -2.79 -4.68
N HIS A 76 -5.60 -1.88 -3.78
CA HIS A 76 -4.25 -1.70 -3.25
C HIS A 76 -4.25 -1.92 -1.74
N ALA A 77 -3.19 -2.54 -1.23
CA ALA A 77 -3.01 -2.73 0.20
C ALA A 77 -1.57 -2.40 0.62
N PRO A 78 -1.36 -1.91 1.84
CA PRO A 78 -0.06 -1.50 2.34
C PRO A 78 0.77 -2.72 2.77
N THR A 79 1.53 -3.30 1.87
CA THR A 79 2.40 -4.47 2.14
C THR A 79 3.80 -4.09 2.63
N VAL A 80 4.15 -2.82 2.60
CA VAL A 80 5.47 -2.29 2.95
C VAL A 80 5.38 -0.97 3.72
N ALA A 81 6.47 -0.59 4.37
CA ALA A 81 6.58 0.69 5.06
C ALA A 81 6.36 1.87 4.10
N ILE A 82 5.66 2.90 4.58
CA ILE A 82 5.38 4.12 3.82
C ILE A 82 6.69 4.77 3.39
N GLY A 83 6.83 5.03 2.10
CA GLY A 83 8.03 5.59 1.49
C GLY A 83 8.93 4.56 0.83
N THR A 84 8.68 3.25 0.97
CA THR A 84 9.52 2.22 0.35
C THR A 84 9.46 2.32 -1.18
N PRO A 85 10.58 2.62 -1.86
CA PRO A 85 10.60 2.66 -3.31
C PRO A 85 10.58 1.27 -3.93
N PHE A 86 9.95 1.15 -5.09
CA PHE A 86 9.96 -0.11 -5.86
C PHE A 86 11.36 -0.42 -6.40
N HIS A 87 11.62 -1.71 -6.69
CA HIS A 87 12.89 -2.20 -7.23
C HIS A 87 14.10 -1.97 -6.31
N THR A 88 13.90 -2.08 -5.00
CA THR A 88 14.94 -1.89 -3.97
C THR A 88 15.06 -3.10 -3.05
N TRP A 89 16.18 -3.18 -2.32
CA TRP A 89 16.37 -4.22 -1.30
C TRP A 89 15.35 -4.09 -0.16
N GLN A 90 14.89 -2.86 0.14
CA GLN A 90 13.90 -2.61 1.18
C GLN A 90 12.57 -3.32 0.88
N ILE A 91 12.14 -3.33 -0.38
CA ILE A 91 10.91 -4.05 -0.77
C ILE A 91 11.09 -5.57 -0.60
N VAL A 92 12.26 -6.09 -0.96
CA VAL A 92 12.57 -7.52 -0.82
C VAL A 92 12.59 -7.95 0.66
N ALA A 93 13.21 -7.13 1.52
CA ALA A 93 13.28 -7.40 2.96
C ALA A 93 11.90 -7.48 3.63
N GLN A 94 10.92 -6.76 3.09
CA GLN A 94 9.56 -6.68 3.63
C GLN A 94 8.60 -7.72 3.07
N GLY A 95 8.88 -8.30 1.89
CA GLY A 95 7.93 -9.14 1.16
C GLY A 95 7.52 -10.44 1.88
N LYS A 96 8.31 -10.93 2.82
CA LYS A 96 8.01 -12.13 3.64
C LYS A 96 7.61 -11.79 5.09
N GLN A 97 7.49 -10.51 5.42
CA GLN A 97 7.13 -10.11 6.78
C GLN A 97 5.64 -10.32 7.07
N PRO A 98 5.26 -10.53 8.33
CA PRO A 98 3.86 -10.69 8.72
C PRO A 98 2.96 -9.54 8.25
N ALA A 99 3.44 -8.31 8.27
CA ALA A 99 2.71 -7.14 7.79
C ALA A 99 2.29 -7.29 6.31
N ALA A 100 3.19 -7.75 5.43
CA ALA A 100 2.88 -7.98 4.03
C ALA A 100 1.80 -9.05 3.85
N HIS A 101 1.88 -10.14 4.60
CA HIS A 101 0.88 -11.22 4.57
C HIS A 101 -0.49 -10.76 5.10
N LYS A 102 -0.53 -9.99 6.18
CA LYS A 102 -1.76 -9.40 6.73
C LYS A 102 -2.45 -8.50 5.69
N ALA A 103 -1.69 -7.63 5.04
CA ALA A 103 -2.20 -6.75 3.99
C ALA A 103 -2.69 -7.54 2.76
N MET A 104 -1.96 -8.56 2.33
CA MET A 104 -2.34 -9.45 1.23
C MET A 104 -3.68 -10.16 1.51
N VAL A 105 -3.85 -10.72 2.70
CA VAL A 105 -5.10 -11.38 3.10
C VAL A 105 -6.25 -10.37 3.17
N GLN A 106 -6.00 -9.16 3.65
CA GLN A 106 -7.03 -8.12 3.72
C GLN A 106 -7.52 -7.68 2.34
N VAL A 107 -6.61 -7.45 1.39
CA VAL A 107 -7.01 -7.09 0.02
C VAL A 107 -7.72 -8.25 -0.69
N ALA A 108 -7.30 -9.50 -0.46
CA ALA A 108 -7.98 -10.66 -1.00
C ALA A 108 -9.45 -10.77 -0.52
N LYS A 109 -9.69 -10.50 0.77
CA LYS A 109 -11.07 -10.42 1.32
C LYS A 109 -11.88 -9.30 0.67
N ALA A 110 -11.27 -8.13 0.45
CA ALA A 110 -11.93 -7.00 -0.20
C ALA A 110 -12.32 -7.34 -1.65
N MET A 111 -11.41 -7.97 -2.40
CA MET A 111 -11.67 -8.41 -3.77
C MET A 111 -12.76 -9.49 -3.83
N ALA A 112 -12.73 -10.47 -2.94
CA ALA A 112 -13.77 -11.50 -2.86
C ALA A 112 -15.15 -10.89 -2.54
N ALA A 113 -15.21 -9.95 -1.61
CA ALA A 113 -16.44 -9.25 -1.26
C ALA A 113 -16.97 -8.38 -2.41
N ALA A 114 -16.11 -7.79 -3.23
CA ALA A 114 -16.49 -7.03 -4.40
C ALA A 114 -17.03 -7.94 -5.53
N GLY A 115 -16.41 -9.09 -5.75
CA GLY A 115 -16.82 -10.06 -6.76
C GLY A 115 -18.10 -10.84 -6.41
N ALA A 116 -18.49 -10.88 -5.14
CA ALA A 116 -19.71 -11.56 -4.67
C ALA A 116 -20.98 -10.70 -4.79
N ARG A 117 -20.88 -9.45 -5.24
CA ARG A 117 -22.00 -8.50 -5.45
C ARG A 117 -22.41 -8.44 -6.91
#